data_f03c9a4084ca0eca019810bf3b87d556
#
_entry.id   f03c9a4084ca0eca019810bf3b87d556
#
_cell.length_a   1.000
_cell.length_b   1.000
_cell.length_c   1.000
_cell.angle_alpha   90.00
_cell.angle_beta   90.00
_cell.angle_gamma   90.00
#
_symmetry.space_group_name_H-M   'P 1'
#
loop_
_entity.id
_entity.type
_entity.pdbx_description
1 polymer ?
#
loop_
_entity_poly.entity_id
_entity_poly.type
_entity_poly.pdbx_seq_one_letter_code
_entity_poly.pdbx_strand_id
1 'polypeptide(L)'
;KAIIDSTNKFCVSYKINTAFYECLGSIGWKSMEKTINYLNKNYPEIFTIADAKRGDIGNTSKMYADAFLKNMNFNSITVNPYMGSDSVKPFLEIDNKFIILLALTSNSGSKDIQLKKISEPENENFVFSEVINSSKNWGDDSNTMYVVGGTKPEFFKRIRKQIPRHFLLIPGFGAQGGDLNKICENAMNDEIGIIVNSSRSVIYASSGNQFDKAAAEAAENVQNLMQQILK
;
A
#
# COMPACT_ATOMS: atom_id res chain seq x y z
N LYS A 1 -16.28 6.17 11.12
CA LYS A 1 -17.02 6.92 10.09
C LYS A 1 -16.66 8.40 10.14
N ALA A 2 -16.75 9.06 11.30
CA ALA A 2 -16.45 10.48 11.44
C ALA A 2 -15.12 10.90 10.79
N ILE A 3 -14.03 10.13 11.00
CA ILE A 3 -12.74 10.39 10.35
C ILE A 3 -12.84 10.26 8.83
N ILE A 4 -13.52 9.23 8.31
CA ILE A 4 -13.71 9.06 6.86
C ILE A 4 -14.46 10.28 6.29
N ASP A 5 -15.57 10.66 6.91
CA ASP A 5 -16.41 11.77 6.45
C ASP A 5 -15.69 13.12 6.49
N SER A 6 -14.75 13.30 7.41
CA SER A 6 -13.97 14.54 7.53
C SER A 6 -12.74 14.58 6.63
N THR A 7 -12.21 13.41 6.21
CA THR A 7 -10.93 13.33 5.46
C THR A 7 -11.08 12.95 3.99
N ASN A 8 -12.26 12.48 3.55
CA ASN A 8 -12.44 11.93 2.18
C ASN A 8 -12.01 12.89 1.06
N LYS A 9 -12.23 14.18 1.22
CA LYS A 9 -11.87 15.20 0.23
C LYS A 9 -10.36 15.49 0.13
N PHE A 10 -9.57 14.96 1.07
CA PHE A 10 -8.12 15.18 1.15
C PHE A 10 -7.30 13.94 0.78
N CYS A 11 -7.94 12.83 0.41
CA CYS A 11 -7.24 11.60 0.12
C CYS A 11 -7.78 10.91 -1.14
N VAL A 12 -6.90 10.16 -1.81
CA VAL A 12 -7.23 9.32 -2.98
C VAL A 12 -7.48 7.87 -2.60
N SER A 13 -7.12 7.48 -1.38
CA SER A 13 -7.20 6.08 -0.94
C SER A 13 -7.35 5.94 0.55
N TYR A 14 -8.12 4.93 0.98
CA TYR A 14 -8.12 4.42 2.34
C TYR A 14 -7.49 3.05 2.43
N LYS A 15 -6.41 2.96 3.21
CA LYS A 15 -5.71 1.71 3.48
C LYS A 15 -6.09 1.17 4.86
N ILE A 16 -6.83 0.07 4.89
CA ILE A 16 -7.28 -0.60 6.11
C ILE A 16 -6.27 -1.69 6.49
N ASN A 17 -5.55 -1.50 7.59
CA ASN A 17 -4.68 -2.54 8.12
C ASN A 17 -5.52 -3.58 8.87
N THR A 18 -5.64 -4.76 8.28
CA THR A 18 -6.56 -5.79 8.73
C THR A 18 -6.19 -6.36 10.10
N ALA A 19 -4.91 -6.35 10.47
CA ALA A 19 -4.44 -6.90 11.74
C ALA A 19 -5.12 -6.27 12.97
N PHE A 20 -5.45 -4.97 12.92
CA PHE A 20 -6.15 -4.27 14.01
C PHE A 20 -7.62 -4.66 14.14
N TYR A 21 -8.19 -5.25 13.11
CA TYR A 21 -9.54 -5.82 13.13
C TYR A 21 -9.51 -7.30 13.46
N GLU A 22 -8.62 -8.05 12.83
CA GLU A 22 -8.48 -9.50 13.01
C GLU A 22 -8.20 -9.89 14.47
N CYS A 23 -7.36 -9.10 15.18
CA CYS A 23 -7.04 -9.34 16.58
C CYS A 23 -8.25 -9.25 17.53
N LEU A 24 -9.35 -8.65 17.08
CA LEU A 24 -10.60 -8.53 17.83
C LEU A 24 -11.60 -9.67 17.50
N GLY A 25 -11.19 -10.68 16.75
CA GLY A 25 -12.03 -11.81 16.35
C GLY A 25 -13.24 -11.38 15.53
N SER A 26 -14.38 -12.05 15.74
CA SER A 26 -15.58 -11.83 14.93
C SER A 26 -16.13 -10.40 14.98
N ILE A 27 -15.97 -9.70 16.09
CA ILE A 27 -16.40 -8.30 16.25
C ILE A 27 -15.55 -7.38 15.35
N GLY A 28 -14.23 -7.64 15.30
CA GLY A 28 -13.32 -6.89 14.43
C GLY A 28 -13.63 -7.13 12.94
N TRP A 29 -13.85 -8.36 12.53
CA TRP A 29 -14.25 -8.69 11.16
C TRP A 29 -15.54 -7.97 10.75
N LYS A 30 -16.58 -8.02 11.59
CA LYS A 30 -17.84 -7.26 11.37
C LYS A 30 -17.60 -5.75 11.28
N SER A 31 -16.67 -5.23 12.07
CA SER A 31 -16.33 -3.80 12.06
C SER A 31 -15.62 -3.41 10.77
N MET A 32 -14.69 -4.24 10.28
CA MET A 32 -13.99 -4.05 9.01
C MET A 32 -14.98 -4.10 7.84
N GLU A 33 -15.87 -5.10 7.82
CA GLU A 33 -16.93 -5.23 6.82
C GLU A 33 -17.84 -3.99 6.78
N LYS A 34 -18.26 -3.49 7.94
CA LYS A 34 -19.04 -2.24 8.02
C LYS A 34 -18.28 -1.02 7.51
N THR A 35 -16.96 -0.99 7.73
CA THR A 35 -16.11 0.11 7.29
C THR A 35 -15.96 0.11 5.77
N ILE A 36 -15.64 -1.03 5.18
CA ILE A 36 -15.49 -1.12 3.72
C ILE A 36 -16.81 -0.92 2.99
N ASN A 37 -17.91 -1.48 3.50
CA ASN A 37 -19.25 -1.26 2.95
C ASN A 37 -19.67 0.23 3.01
N TYR A 38 -19.26 0.93 4.07
CA TYR A 38 -19.49 2.37 4.19
C TYR A 38 -18.70 3.15 3.13
N LEU A 39 -17.44 2.84 2.91
CA LEU A 39 -16.60 3.44 1.87
C LEU A 39 -17.18 3.17 0.48
N ASN A 40 -17.42 1.92 0.14
CA ASN A 40 -17.94 1.53 -1.17
C ASN A 40 -19.30 2.18 -1.51
N LYS A 41 -20.13 2.43 -0.49
CA LYS A 41 -21.45 3.03 -0.67
C LYS A 41 -21.42 4.55 -0.81
N ASN A 42 -20.60 5.24 0.00
CA ASN A 42 -20.66 6.70 0.12
C ASN A 42 -19.52 7.41 -0.62
N TYR A 43 -18.42 6.70 -0.89
CA TYR A 43 -17.20 7.24 -1.52
C TYR A 43 -16.63 6.24 -2.53
N PRO A 44 -17.42 5.81 -3.54
CA PRO A 44 -17.01 4.75 -4.49
C PRO A 44 -15.82 5.14 -5.37
N GLU A 45 -15.52 6.42 -5.49
CA GLU A 45 -14.39 6.97 -6.23
C GLU A 45 -13.05 6.84 -5.48
N ILE A 46 -13.09 6.62 -4.16
CA ILE A 46 -11.86 6.51 -3.36
C ILE A 46 -11.35 5.07 -3.37
N PHE A 47 -10.10 4.91 -3.80
CA PHE A 47 -9.45 3.62 -3.90
C PHE A 47 -9.26 2.96 -2.53
N THR A 48 -9.64 1.70 -2.37
CA THR A 48 -9.58 0.98 -1.09
C THR A 48 -8.52 -0.11 -1.10
N ILE A 49 -7.72 -0.16 -0.04
CA ILE A 49 -6.60 -1.10 0.11
C ILE A 49 -6.81 -1.97 1.36
N ALA A 50 -6.92 -3.29 1.18
CA ALA A 50 -6.80 -4.25 2.28
C ALA A 50 -5.31 -4.49 2.57
N ASP A 51 -4.79 -3.86 3.64
CA ASP A 51 -3.40 -4.07 4.05
C ASP A 51 -3.30 -5.36 4.89
N ALA A 52 -3.44 -6.50 4.22
CA ALA A 52 -3.59 -7.83 4.81
C ALA A 52 -2.33 -8.71 4.67
N LYS A 53 -1.44 -8.38 3.73
CA LYS A 53 -0.18 -9.09 3.45
C LYS A 53 -0.36 -10.62 3.36
N ARG A 54 -1.41 -11.03 2.62
CA ARG A 54 -1.71 -12.45 2.42
C ARG A 54 -0.70 -13.10 1.47
N GLY A 55 -0.56 -14.41 1.62
CA GLY A 55 0.26 -15.27 0.77
C GLY A 55 0.05 -16.71 1.18
N ASP A 56 -0.37 -17.54 0.22
CA ASP A 56 -0.54 -18.97 0.33
C ASP A 56 -0.61 -19.54 -1.11
N ILE A 57 -0.72 -20.82 -1.28
CA ILE A 57 -0.73 -21.46 -2.60
C ILE A 57 -2.14 -21.93 -3.00
N GLY A 58 -2.37 -21.98 -4.32
CA GLY A 58 -3.54 -22.64 -4.92
C GLY A 58 -4.86 -22.15 -4.35
N ASN A 59 -5.70 -23.12 -3.93
CA ASN A 59 -7.04 -22.83 -3.42
C ASN A 59 -7.06 -21.94 -2.17
N THR A 60 -6.08 -22.05 -1.27
CA THR A 60 -6.02 -21.20 -0.08
C THR A 60 -5.81 -19.74 -0.47
N SER A 61 -4.89 -19.46 -1.39
CA SER A 61 -4.67 -18.12 -1.91
C SER A 61 -5.94 -17.55 -2.56
N LYS A 62 -6.67 -18.38 -3.32
CA LYS A 62 -7.95 -18.02 -3.92
C LYS A 62 -9.01 -17.66 -2.86
N MET A 63 -9.08 -18.39 -1.74
CA MET A 63 -10.01 -18.06 -0.66
C MET A 63 -9.68 -16.71 -0.02
N TYR A 64 -8.40 -16.35 0.15
CA TYR A 64 -8.03 -15.01 0.57
C TYR A 64 -8.41 -13.93 -0.46
N ALA A 65 -8.18 -14.19 -1.74
CA ALA A 65 -8.58 -13.27 -2.80
C ALA A 65 -10.09 -13.05 -2.81
N ASP A 66 -10.89 -14.13 -2.75
CA ASP A 66 -12.35 -14.06 -2.70
C ASP A 66 -12.84 -13.29 -1.46
N ALA A 67 -12.25 -13.52 -0.30
CA ALA A 67 -12.64 -12.83 0.95
C ALA A 67 -12.50 -11.30 0.84
N PHE A 68 -11.35 -10.82 0.40
CA PHE A 68 -11.06 -9.39 0.38
C PHE A 68 -11.53 -8.68 -0.90
N LEU A 69 -11.30 -9.28 -2.08
CA LEU A 69 -11.53 -8.61 -3.35
C LEU A 69 -12.96 -8.82 -3.89
N LYS A 70 -13.61 -9.96 -3.59
CA LYS A 70 -15.01 -10.20 -3.97
C LYS A 70 -15.98 -9.89 -2.84
N ASN A 71 -15.89 -10.59 -1.69
CA ASN A 71 -16.90 -10.51 -0.65
C ASN A 71 -16.90 -9.15 0.06
N MET A 72 -15.74 -8.65 0.47
CA MET A 72 -15.59 -7.30 1.05
C MET A 72 -15.49 -6.21 -0.02
N ASN A 73 -15.19 -6.58 -1.25
CA ASN A 73 -15.10 -5.68 -2.40
C ASN A 73 -14.09 -4.52 -2.22
N PHE A 74 -12.90 -4.81 -1.65
CA PHE A 74 -11.77 -3.90 -1.74
C PHE A 74 -11.31 -3.74 -3.19
N ASN A 75 -10.74 -2.60 -3.55
CA ASN A 75 -10.12 -2.41 -4.86
C ASN A 75 -8.76 -3.12 -4.95
N SER A 76 -8.08 -3.30 -3.82
CA SER A 76 -6.76 -3.94 -3.79
C SER A 76 -6.46 -4.64 -2.48
N ILE A 77 -5.44 -5.51 -2.52
CA ILE A 77 -4.91 -6.21 -1.35
C ILE A 77 -3.38 -6.24 -1.38
N THR A 78 -2.73 -6.06 -0.22
CA THR A 78 -1.30 -6.31 -0.12
C THR A 78 -1.00 -7.81 -0.06
N VAL A 79 -0.03 -8.26 -0.85
CA VAL A 79 0.32 -9.67 -1.02
C VAL A 79 1.82 -9.87 -0.75
N ASN A 80 2.15 -10.97 -0.06
CA ASN A 80 3.52 -11.38 0.19
C ASN A 80 4.01 -12.29 -0.94
N PRO A 81 5.03 -11.90 -1.72
CA PRO A 81 5.52 -12.67 -2.86
C PRO A 81 6.49 -13.78 -2.51
N TYR A 82 6.82 -13.99 -1.23
CA TYR A 82 7.90 -14.89 -0.80
C TYR A 82 7.74 -16.33 -1.28
N MET A 83 6.50 -16.79 -1.45
CA MET A 83 6.19 -18.14 -1.91
C MET A 83 6.14 -18.27 -3.45
N GLY A 84 6.38 -17.21 -4.21
CA GLY A 84 6.45 -17.24 -5.67
C GLY A 84 5.13 -16.99 -6.39
N SER A 85 5.12 -17.27 -7.71
CA SER A 85 4.04 -16.90 -8.63
C SER A 85 2.70 -17.56 -8.34
N ASP A 86 2.70 -18.79 -7.91
CA ASP A 86 1.50 -19.57 -7.58
C ASP A 86 0.77 -19.07 -6.33
N SER A 87 1.48 -18.33 -5.47
CA SER A 87 0.87 -17.63 -4.33
C SER A 87 0.25 -16.28 -4.70
N VAL A 88 0.67 -15.69 -5.80
CA VAL A 88 0.26 -14.33 -6.23
C VAL A 88 -0.81 -14.37 -7.32
N LYS A 89 -0.68 -15.26 -8.32
CA LYS A 89 -1.57 -15.36 -9.46
C LYS A 89 -3.06 -15.50 -9.11
N PRO A 90 -3.48 -16.26 -8.07
CA PRO A 90 -4.89 -16.35 -7.72
C PRO A 90 -5.57 -15.01 -7.36
N PHE A 91 -4.81 -14.02 -6.89
CA PHE A 91 -5.33 -12.67 -6.66
C PHE A 91 -5.49 -11.87 -7.96
N LEU A 92 -4.66 -12.13 -8.96
CA LEU A 92 -4.71 -11.49 -10.28
C LEU A 92 -5.83 -12.00 -11.17
N GLU A 93 -6.44 -13.15 -10.83
CA GLU A 93 -7.59 -13.72 -11.55
C GLU A 93 -8.90 -12.94 -11.31
N ILE A 94 -8.92 -11.96 -10.43
CA ILE A 94 -10.12 -11.16 -10.14
C ILE A 94 -10.06 -9.86 -10.93
N ASP A 95 -10.95 -9.74 -11.89
CA ASP A 95 -11.03 -8.59 -12.78
C ASP A 95 -11.22 -7.25 -12.05
N ASN A 96 -10.60 -6.20 -12.60
CA ASN A 96 -10.69 -4.83 -12.08
C ASN A 96 -10.21 -4.67 -10.63
N LYS A 97 -9.31 -5.53 -10.19
CA LYS A 97 -8.67 -5.48 -8.88
C LYS A 97 -7.16 -5.38 -9.00
N PHE A 98 -6.55 -4.81 -7.99
CA PHE A 98 -5.10 -4.68 -7.91
C PHE A 98 -4.52 -5.56 -6.80
N ILE A 99 -3.34 -6.08 -7.03
CA ILE A 99 -2.47 -6.55 -5.96
C ILE A 99 -1.40 -5.50 -5.66
N ILE A 100 -0.95 -5.44 -4.41
CA ILE A 100 0.16 -4.60 -4.00
C ILE A 100 1.22 -5.50 -3.38
N LEU A 101 2.25 -5.83 -4.17
CA LEU A 101 3.31 -6.74 -3.75
C LEU A 101 4.28 -6.08 -2.78
N LEU A 102 4.68 -6.78 -1.74
CA LEU A 102 5.76 -6.35 -0.86
C LEU A 102 7.09 -6.48 -1.61
N ALA A 103 7.72 -5.36 -1.94
CA ALA A 103 9.05 -5.32 -2.54
C ALA A 103 10.10 -4.92 -1.50
N LEU A 104 10.17 -3.63 -1.15
CA LEU A 104 11.11 -3.12 -0.16
C LEU A 104 10.37 -2.40 0.95
N THR A 105 10.38 -2.95 2.16
CA THR A 105 9.63 -2.41 3.29
C THR A 105 10.44 -1.42 4.14
N SER A 106 9.75 -0.55 4.89
CA SER A 106 10.37 0.56 5.65
C SER A 106 11.08 0.14 6.95
N ASN A 107 10.76 -1.06 7.47
CA ASN A 107 11.28 -1.54 8.75
C ASN A 107 12.78 -1.93 8.69
N SER A 108 13.45 -1.94 9.82
CA SER A 108 14.87 -2.29 9.94
C SER A 108 15.17 -3.71 9.49
N GLY A 109 14.28 -4.67 9.77
CA GLY A 109 14.41 -6.08 9.37
C GLY A 109 14.41 -6.34 7.86
N SER A 110 14.12 -5.33 7.03
CA SER A 110 14.29 -5.46 5.57
C SER A 110 15.73 -5.80 5.16
N LYS A 111 16.71 -5.47 6.00
CA LYS A 111 18.14 -5.81 5.78
C LYS A 111 18.41 -7.30 5.89
N ASP A 112 17.58 -8.04 6.61
CA ASP A 112 17.81 -9.48 6.87
C ASP A 112 17.54 -10.34 5.64
N ILE A 113 16.64 -9.90 4.75
CA ILE A 113 16.25 -10.61 3.53
C ILE A 113 16.28 -9.68 2.32
N GLN A 114 15.47 -8.63 2.30
CA GLN A 114 15.17 -7.85 1.10
C GLN A 114 16.39 -7.12 0.53
N LEU A 115 17.30 -6.68 1.41
CA LEU A 115 18.56 -6.00 1.03
C LEU A 115 19.76 -6.95 0.96
N LYS A 116 19.56 -8.27 0.98
CA LYS A 116 20.63 -9.21 0.68
C LYS A 116 20.99 -9.13 -0.80
N LYS A 117 22.30 -9.10 -1.09
CA LYS A 117 22.82 -9.17 -2.45
C LYS A 117 22.75 -10.62 -2.95
N ILE A 118 22.32 -10.80 -4.19
CA ILE A 118 22.15 -12.12 -4.83
C ILE A 118 22.96 -12.29 -6.10
N SER A 119 23.83 -11.33 -6.42
CA SER A 119 24.70 -11.38 -7.60
C SER A 119 26.13 -10.97 -7.26
N GLU A 120 27.05 -11.33 -8.16
CA GLU A 120 28.49 -10.97 -8.09
C GLU A 120 28.68 -9.43 -8.02
N PRO A 121 29.83 -8.96 -7.51
CA PRO A 121 30.12 -7.55 -7.20
C PRO A 121 29.90 -6.57 -8.34
N GLU A 122 30.03 -7.01 -9.59
CA GLU A 122 29.93 -6.14 -10.77
C GLU A 122 28.47 -5.77 -11.15
N ASN A 123 27.48 -6.57 -10.69
CA ASN A 123 26.05 -6.34 -10.94
C ASN A 123 25.27 -6.48 -9.64
N GLU A 124 25.42 -5.51 -8.73
CA GLU A 124 24.67 -5.53 -7.47
C GLU A 124 23.17 -5.70 -7.70
N ASN A 125 22.65 -6.90 -7.46
CA ASN A 125 21.22 -7.16 -7.40
C ASN A 125 20.82 -7.55 -5.98
N PHE A 126 19.61 -7.14 -5.57
CA PHE A 126 19.06 -7.40 -4.25
C PHE A 126 17.86 -8.32 -4.35
N VAL A 127 17.55 -9.03 -3.27
CA VAL A 127 16.36 -9.88 -3.21
C VAL A 127 15.10 -9.12 -3.59
N PHE A 128 14.91 -7.89 -3.10
CA PHE A 128 13.72 -7.09 -3.48
C PHE A 128 13.67 -6.77 -4.98
N SER A 129 14.81 -6.53 -5.61
CA SER A 129 14.90 -6.28 -7.06
C SER A 129 14.53 -7.52 -7.86
N GLU A 130 14.92 -8.71 -7.38
CA GLU A 130 14.54 -9.97 -8.01
C GLU A 130 13.04 -10.25 -7.87
N VAL A 131 12.45 -9.93 -6.72
CA VAL A 131 10.98 -9.98 -6.55
C VAL A 131 10.29 -9.12 -7.60
N ILE A 132 10.76 -7.89 -7.82
CA ILE A 132 10.22 -7.00 -8.85
C ILE A 132 10.40 -7.60 -10.25
N ASN A 133 11.60 -8.10 -10.58
CA ASN A 133 11.89 -8.67 -11.89
C ASN A 133 11.03 -9.89 -12.20
N SER A 134 10.93 -10.82 -11.26
CA SER A 134 10.12 -12.03 -11.42
C SER A 134 8.64 -11.71 -11.55
N SER A 135 8.13 -10.76 -10.76
CA SER A 135 6.71 -10.43 -10.72
C SER A 135 6.18 -9.73 -11.98
N LYS A 136 7.05 -9.14 -12.81
CA LYS A 136 6.66 -8.62 -14.14
C LYS A 136 6.12 -9.70 -15.09
N ASN A 137 6.41 -10.96 -14.83
CA ASN A 137 5.86 -12.09 -15.56
C ASN A 137 4.56 -12.63 -14.95
N TRP A 138 4.08 -12.07 -13.83
CA TRP A 138 2.88 -12.52 -13.15
C TRP A 138 1.68 -11.60 -13.42
N GLY A 139 1.91 -10.30 -13.51
CA GLY A 139 0.96 -9.24 -13.81
C GLY A 139 1.67 -8.03 -14.40
N ASP A 140 0.93 -6.97 -14.67
CA ASP A 140 1.44 -5.73 -15.27
C ASP A 140 0.96 -4.47 -14.51
N ASP A 141 1.23 -3.28 -15.05
CA ASP A 141 0.88 -2.01 -14.45
C ASP A 141 -0.63 -1.75 -14.34
N SER A 142 -1.46 -2.53 -15.03
CA SER A 142 -2.93 -2.43 -14.94
C SER A 142 -3.54 -3.17 -13.74
N ASN A 143 -2.78 -4.06 -13.09
CA ASN A 143 -3.28 -4.89 -11.99
C ASN A 143 -2.29 -5.10 -10.83
N THR A 144 -1.04 -4.64 -10.99
CA THR A 144 0.03 -4.84 -10.01
C THR A 144 0.65 -3.52 -9.56
N MET A 145 0.73 -3.33 -8.26
CA MET A 145 1.41 -2.23 -7.57
C MET A 145 2.47 -2.80 -6.63
N TYR A 146 3.34 -1.95 -6.08
CA TYR A 146 4.39 -2.39 -5.15
C TYR A 146 4.46 -1.56 -3.88
N VAL A 147 4.70 -2.21 -2.73
CA VAL A 147 5.06 -1.53 -1.48
C VAL A 147 6.54 -1.20 -1.52
N VAL A 148 6.86 0.10 -1.40
CA VAL A 148 8.23 0.60 -1.26
C VAL A 148 8.32 1.59 -0.11
N GLY A 149 9.11 1.28 0.90
CA GLY A 149 9.22 2.08 2.13
C GLY A 149 9.84 3.46 1.90
N GLY A 150 9.16 4.51 2.40
CA GLY A 150 9.62 5.89 2.29
C GLY A 150 10.91 6.22 3.06
N THR A 151 11.38 5.31 3.91
CA THR A 151 12.64 5.46 4.65
C THR A 151 13.89 5.05 3.86
N LYS A 152 13.73 4.70 2.58
CA LYS A 152 14.79 4.21 1.70
C LYS A 152 14.81 4.93 0.34
N PRO A 153 14.94 6.27 0.35
CA PRO A 153 14.83 7.08 -0.86
C PRO A 153 15.90 6.75 -1.92
N GLU A 154 17.03 6.23 -1.51
CA GLU A 154 18.15 5.84 -2.38
C GLU A 154 17.80 4.73 -3.38
N PHE A 155 16.77 3.93 -3.10
CA PHE A 155 16.36 2.82 -3.98
C PHE A 155 15.27 3.21 -5.00
N PHE A 156 14.57 4.33 -4.83
CA PHE A 156 13.44 4.67 -5.70
C PHE A 156 13.82 4.79 -7.18
N LYS A 157 14.92 5.48 -7.50
CA LYS A 157 15.39 5.61 -8.90
C LYS A 157 15.67 4.25 -9.54
N ARG A 158 16.26 3.33 -8.77
CA ARG A 158 16.53 1.96 -9.22
C ARG A 158 15.21 1.20 -9.46
N ILE A 159 14.27 1.31 -8.52
CA ILE A 159 12.97 0.66 -8.63
C ILE A 159 12.20 1.21 -9.83
N ARG A 160 12.19 2.52 -10.04
CA ARG A 160 11.53 3.15 -11.20
C ARG A 160 12.07 2.69 -12.55
N LYS A 161 13.37 2.45 -12.65
CA LYS A 161 13.96 1.86 -13.86
C LYS A 161 13.41 0.46 -14.17
N GLN A 162 13.09 -0.32 -13.14
CA GLN A 162 12.55 -1.68 -13.30
C GLN A 162 11.04 -1.68 -13.62
N ILE A 163 10.30 -0.77 -13.00
CA ILE A 163 8.82 -0.66 -13.06
C ILE A 163 8.39 0.80 -13.28
N PRO A 164 8.63 1.37 -14.48
CA PRO A 164 8.44 2.80 -14.73
C PRO A 164 6.98 3.26 -14.57
N ARG A 165 6.01 2.40 -14.85
CA ARG A 165 4.58 2.78 -14.88
C ARG A 165 3.77 2.34 -13.66
N HIS A 166 4.23 1.32 -12.91
CA HIS A 166 3.48 0.78 -11.78
C HIS A 166 3.33 1.80 -10.65
N PHE A 167 2.18 1.79 -9.99
CA PHE A 167 1.99 2.57 -8.77
C PHE A 167 2.79 1.99 -7.60
N LEU A 168 3.34 2.88 -6.79
CA LEU A 168 4.04 2.53 -5.55
C LEU A 168 3.21 2.96 -4.35
N LEU A 169 2.90 2.02 -3.46
CA LEU A 169 2.39 2.33 -2.12
C LEU A 169 3.57 2.61 -1.21
N ILE A 170 3.65 3.82 -0.68
CA ILE A 170 4.80 4.30 0.10
C ILE A 170 4.41 4.53 1.57
N PRO A 171 4.57 3.51 2.43
CA PRO A 171 4.45 3.67 3.88
C PRO A 171 5.73 4.29 4.47
N GLY A 172 5.60 4.85 5.68
CA GLY A 172 6.74 5.34 6.44
C GLY A 172 7.06 6.81 6.24
N PHE A 173 6.17 7.57 5.63
CA PHE A 173 6.21 9.02 5.60
C PHE A 173 5.91 9.63 6.98
N GLY A 174 6.57 10.72 7.33
CA GLY A 174 6.35 11.47 8.57
C GLY A 174 6.80 10.71 9.82
N ALA A 175 5.91 10.02 10.51
CA ALA A 175 6.17 9.37 11.80
C ALA A 175 7.32 8.33 11.79
N GLN A 176 7.72 7.82 10.63
CA GLN A 176 8.87 6.91 10.47
C GLN A 176 10.11 7.60 9.87
N GLY A 177 10.05 8.93 9.66
CA GLY A 177 11.20 9.72 9.20
C GLY A 177 11.37 9.81 7.68
N GLY A 178 10.41 9.34 6.89
CA GLY A 178 10.43 9.53 5.44
C GLY A 178 10.25 11.00 5.06
N ASP A 179 11.13 11.51 4.20
CA ASP A 179 11.10 12.87 3.65
C ASP A 179 10.26 12.89 2.37
N LEU A 180 9.14 13.63 2.39
CA LEU A 180 8.18 13.67 1.30
C LEU A 180 8.79 14.22 0.01
N ASN A 181 9.61 15.27 0.08
CA ASN A 181 10.27 15.84 -1.09
C ASN A 181 11.17 14.80 -1.78
N LYS A 182 12.04 14.14 -0.99
CA LYS A 182 12.93 13.09 -1.51
C LYS A 182 12.16 11.90 -2.07
N ILE A 183 11.02 11.54 -1.46
CA ILE A 183 10.15 10.50 -1.98
C ILE A 183 9.62 10.92 -3.35
N CYS A 184 9.02 12.09 -3.47
CA CYS A 184 8.41 12.56 -4.72
C CYS A 184 9.45 12.72 -5.82
N GLU A 185 10.59 13.38 -5.56
CA GLU A 185 11.68 13.57 -6.52
C GLU A 185 12.22 12.26 -7.13
N ASN A 186 12.20 11.16 -6.37
CA ASN A 186 12.82 9.91 -6.78
C ASN A 186 11.84 8.80 -7.15
N ALA A 187 10.57 8.90 -6.67
CA ALA A 187 9.57 7.85 -6.83
C ALA A 187 8.45 8.20 -7.82
N MET A 188 8.20 9.47 -8.10
CA MET A 188 7.17 9.87 -9.07
C MET A 188 7.57 9.52 -10.51
N ASN A 189 6.56 9.35 -11.35
CA ASN A 189 6.65 9.22 -12.79
C ASN A 189 5.73 10.24 -13.47
N ASP A 190 5.58 10.16 -14.79
CA ASP A 190 4.76 11.11 -15.59
C ASP A 190 3.26 11.09 -15.21
N GLU A 191 2.78 9.98 -14.59
CA GLU A 191 1.41 9.82 -14.09
C GLU A 191 1.33 9.96 -12.56
N ILE A 192 2.32 10.61 -11.92
CA ILE A 192 2.52 10.66 -10.48
C ILE A 192 2.96 9.30 -9.91
N GLY A 193 2.22 8.22 -10.14
CA GLY A 193 2.57 6.83 -9.86
C GLY A 193 2.85 6.44 -8.40
N ILE A 194 2.45 7.26 -7.42
CA ILE A 194 2.67 7.01 -6.00
C ILE A 194 1.41 7.21 -5.17
N ILE A 195 1.26 6.42 -4.11
CA ILE A 195 0.30 6.62 -3.02
C ILE A 195 1.09 6.72 -1.72
N VAL A 196 1.19 7.91 -1.15
CA VAL A 196 1.88 8.15 0.13
C VAL A 196 0.93 7.86 1.27
N ASN A 197 1.33 6.99 2.21
CA ASN A 197 0.47 6.56 3.30
C ASN A 197 0.78 7.28 4.61
N SER A 198 -0.21 8.00 5.14
CA SER A 198 -0.22 8.59 6.47
C SER A 198 -1.29 7.90 7.34
N SER A 199 -0.96 7.52 8.57
CA SER A 199 -1.89 6.79 9.46
C SER A 199 -2.00 7.45 10.84
N ARG A 200 -1.03 7.24 11.73
CA ARG A 200 -1.10 7.70 13.12
C ARG A 200 -1.21 9.22 13.25
N SER A 201 -0.55 9.97 12.39
CA SER A 201 -0.62 11.43 12.36
C SER A 201 -2.01 11.96 12.01
N VAL A 202 -2.82 11.18 11.31
CA VAL A 202 -4.22 11.50 10.98
C VAL A 202 -5.16 10.94 12.04
N ILE A 203 -5.10 9.61 12.29
CA ILE A 203 -6.08 8.93 13.18
C ILE A 203 -5.97 9.41 14.63
N TYR A 204 -4.78 9.74 15.09
CA TYR A 204 -4.50 10.18 16.47
C TYR A 204 -4.08 11.65 16.54
N ALA A 205 -4.52 12.48 15.59
CA ALA A 205 -4.27 13.92 15.61
C ALA A 205 -4.83 14.60 16.88
N SER A 206 -5.93 14.06 17.41
CA SER A 206 -6.50 14.48 18.70
C SER A 206 -7.23 13.32 19.37
N SER A 207 -7.26 13.33 20.70
CA SER A 207 -8.10 12.43 21.54
C SER A 207 -9.36 13.13 22.09
N GLY A 208 -9.55 14.42 21.80
CA GLY A 208 -10.71 15.22 22.27
C GLY A 208 -11.95 15.06 21.40
N ASN A 209 -13.03 15.76 21.76
CA ASN A 209 -14.33 15.69 21.10
C ASN A 209 -14.33 16.19 19.63
N GLN A 210 -13.26 16.85 19.19
CA GLN A 210 -13.09 17.35 17.82
C GLN A 210 -12.02 16.53 17.05
N PHE A 211 -11.87 15.25 17.38
CA PHE A 211 -10.88 14.35 16.76
C PHE A 211 -11.02 14.26 15.23
N ASP A 212 -12.23 14.34 14.72
CA ASP A 212 -12.57 14.34 13.30
C ASP A 212 -12.04 15.58 12.58
N LYS A 213 -12.20 16.77 13.18
CA LYS A 213 -11.65 18.02 12.64
C LYS A 213 -10.12 18.01 12.64
N ALA A 214 -9.50 17.57 13.73
CA ALA A 214 -8.06 17.44 13.82
C ALA A 214 -7.52 16.43 12.77
N ALA A 215 -8.24 15.34 12.53
CA ALA A 215 -7.90 14.38 11.48
C ALA A 215 -8.01 15.02 10.07
N ALA A 216 -9.04 15.83 9.84
CA ALA A 216 -9.20 16.58 8.59
C ALA A 216 -8.04 17.54 8.35
N GLU A 217 -7.69 18.36 9.33
CA GLU A 217 -6.55 19.29 9.27
C GLU A 217 -5.23 18.57 9.00
N ALA A 218 -5.00 17.44 9.66
CA ALA A 218 -3.81 16.63 9.44
C ALA A 218 -3.74 16.04 8.02
N ALA A 219 -4.87 15.60 7.46
CA ALA A 219 -4.95 15.09 6.10
C ALA A 219 -4.77 16.21 5.06
N GLU A 220 -5.41 17.36 5.27
CA GLU A 220 -5.28 18.56 4.43
C GLU A 220 -3.84 19.07 4.37
N ASN A 221 -3.14 19.06 5.50
CA ASN A 221 -1.72 19.44 5.55
C ASN A 221 -0.85 18.55 4.65
N VAL A 222 -1.09 17.23 4.64
CA VAL A 222 -0.37 16.32 3.74
C VAL A 222 -0.73 16.58 2.28
N GLN A 223 -2.01 16.80 1.98
CA GLN A 223 -2.45 17.15 0.63
C GLN A 223 -1.79 18.44 0.14
N ASN A 224 -1.76 19.49 0.96
CA ASN A 224 -1.14 20.77 0.63
C ASN A 224 0.36 20.64 0.35
N LEU A 225 1.08 19.83 1.14
CA LEU A 225 2.49 19.52 0.89
C LEU A 225 2.67 18.81 -0.46
N MET A 226 1.84 17.82 -0.77
CA MET A 226 1.87 17.13 -2.08
C MET A 226 1.57 18.10 -3.23
N GLN A 227 0.58 18.98 -3.09
CA GLN A 227 0.25 19.99 -4.11
C GLN A 227 1.38 20.99 -4.37
N GLN A 228 2.17 21.33 -3.37
CA GLN A 228 3.34 22.20 -3.55
C GLN A 228 4.44 21.52 -4.35
N ILE A 229 4.61 20.23 -4.21
CA ILE A 229 5.62 19.45 -4.94
C ILE A 229 5.19 19.22 -6.41
N LEU A 230 3.88 19.15 -6.67
CA LEU A 230 3.33 18.92 -8.00
C LEU A 230 3.27 20.17 -8.88
N LYS A 231 3.55 21.35 -8.33
CA LYS A 231 3.65 22.62 -9.07
C LYS A 231 5.05 22.84 -9.62
#